data_e1777b1de0295002eb12cf9fec2fdf8e
#
_entry.id   e1777b1de0295002eb12cf9fec2fdf8e
#
_cell.length_a   1.000
_cell.length_b   1.000
_cell.length_c   1.000
_cell.angle_alpha   90.00
_cell.angle_beta   90.00
_cell.angle_gamma   90.00
#
_symmetry.space_group_name_H-M   'P 1'
#
loop_
_entity.id
_entity.type
_entity.pdbx_description
1 polymer ?
#
loop_
_entity_poly.entity_id
_entity_poly.type
_entity_poly.pdbx_seq_one_letter_code
_entity_poly.pdbx_strand_id
1 'polypeptide(L)'
;YEALENDLRLLVLCDYIKKDKLPEIGSKDTLVTELGAVPIFEYLRRQNMAGIRLGVLSGTVIIVPMEVEAKLPELLAQYGCSGTLNPLGDTGYGQLMIKGKSTHTVAVVTELFRQGEIHTLIGTKSLLGEGWDAPCINSLILATYVGSFMLSNQMRGRAIRTDREQPDKTGNIWHLACIFPKERGQQSNTDAEGDYEMLERRFESFLGVSCREDVIESGIGRLDIPKI
;
A
#
# COMPACT_ATOMS: atom_id res chain seq x y z
N TYR A 1 11.60 1.72 7.06
CA TYR A 1 12.10 0.40 7.44
C TYR A 1 13.09 0.50 8.61
N GLU A 2 14.12 1.34 8.52
CA GLU A 2 15.16 1.46 9.55
C GLU A 2 14.62 1.66 10.98
N ALA A 3 13.48 2.34 11.14
CA ALA A 3 12.87 2.60 12.45
C ALA A 3 11.97 1.47 12.97
N LEU A 4 11.44 0.63 12.09
CA LEU A 4 10.47 -0.42 12.44
C LEU A 4 11.01 -1.84 12.17
N GLU A 5 12.02 -1.97 11.32
CA GLU A 5 12.65 -3.25 10.96
C GLU A 5 11.63 -4.36 10.68
N ASN A 6 11.69 -5.46 11.43
CA ASN A 6 10.79 -6.61 11.28
C ASN A 6 9.35 -6.32 11.72
N ASP A 7 9.12 -5.25 12.47
CA ASP A 7 7.79 -4.83 12.90
C ASP A 7 7.05 -3.99 11.85
N LEU A 8 7.71 -3.65 10.73
CA LEU A 8 7.07 -2.94 9.64
C LEU A 8 5.87 -3.73 9.08
N ARG A 9 4.71 -3.08 9.07
CA ARG A 9 3.49 -3.54 8.39
C ARG A 9 2.96 -2.40 7.54
N LEU A 10 3.62 -2.24 6.37
CA LEU A 10 3.31 -1.18 5.42
C LEU A 10 2.23 -1.63 4.44
N LEU A 11 1.16 -0.86 4.35
CA LEU A 11 0.15 -0.97 3.30
C LEU A 11 0.35 0.13 2.27
N VAL A 12 0.47 -0.24 1.00
CA VAL A 12 0.47 0.70 -0.13
C VAL A 12 -0.85 0.54 -0.88
N LEU A 13 -1.64 1.61 -0.97
CA LEU A 13 -2.92 1.61 -1.68
C LEU A 13 -2.82 2.40 -2.97
N CYS A 14 -3.21 1.77 -4.08
CA CYS A 14 -3.27 2.38 -5.40
C CYS A 14 -4.64 2.17 -6.05
N ASP A 15 -4.85 2.77 -7.24
CA ASP A 15 -6.15 2.72 -7.93
C ASP A 15 -6.31 1.48 -8.81
N TYR A 16 -5.23 0.99 -9.41
CA TYR A 16 -5.25 -0.03 -10.46
C TYR A 16 -4.41 -1.25 -10.11
N ILE A 17 -4.80 -2.42 -10.64
CA ILE A 17 -4.04 -3.67 -10.48
C ILE A 17 -2.94 -3.77 -11.53
N LYS A 18 -3.25 -3.45 -12.80
CA LYS A 18 -2.36 -3.64 -13.97
C LYS A 18 -1.91 -5.09 -14.12
N LYS A 19 -2.87 -6.00 -14.18
CA LYS A 19 -2.63 -7.44 -14.31
C LYS A 19 -1.88 -7.81 -15.60
N ASP A 20 -2.08 -7.06 -16.66
CA ASP A 20 -1.36 -7.18 -17.93
C ASP A 20 0.15 -7.05 -17.80
N LYS A 21 0.63 -6.43 -16.71
CA LYS A 21 2.04 -6.27 -16.38
C LYS A 21 2.67 -7.46 -15.62
N LEU A 22 1.90 -8.48 -15.27
CA LEU A 22 2.43 -9.68 -14.61
C LEU A 22 3.59 -10.35 -15.37
N PRO A 23 3.54 -10.51 -16.71
CA PRO A 23 4.65 -11.09 -17.46
C PRO A 23 5.93 -10.28 -17.45
N GLU A 24 5.86 -9.00 -17.07
CA GLU A 24 7.01 -8.09 -16.99
C GLU A 24 7.80 -8.24 -15.68
N ILE A 25 7.23 -8.94 -14.68
CA ILE A 25 7.89 -9.18 -13.39
C ILE A 25 9.15 -10.02 -13.61
N GLY A 26 10.27 -9.52 -13.08
CA GLY A 26 11.58 -10.14 -13.25
C GLY A 26 12.33 -9.75 -14.51
N SER A 27 11.70 -9.07 -15.48
CA SER A 27 12.38 -8.53 -16.63
C SER A 27 13.32 -7.38 -16.22
N LYS A 28 14.57 -7.41 -16.69
CA LYS A 28 15.54 -6.34 -16.41
C LYS A 28 15.41 -5.15 -17.37
N ASP A 29 14.83 -5.40 -18.53
CA ASP A 29 14.85 -4.43 -19.65
C ASP A 29 13.54 -3.64 -19.76
N THR A 30 12.49 -4.08 -19.08
CA THR A 30 11.18 -3.41 -19.14
C THR A 30 11.14 -2.22 -18.17
N LEU A 31 10.88 -1.03 -18.69
CA LEU A 31 10.68 0.17 -17.88
C LEU A 31 9.32 0.11 -17.17
N VAL A 32 9.32 0.45 -15.89
CA VAL A 32 8.09 0.63 -15.13
C VAL A 32 7.58 2.04 -15.35
N THR A 33 6.59 2.18 -16.23
CA THR A 33 6.07 3.50 -16.68
C THR A 33 4.64 3.79 -16.20
N GLU A 34 4.01 2.84 -15.56
CA GLU A 34 2.61 2.94 -15.13
C GLU A 34 2.47 2.77 -13.63
N LEU A 35 1.44 3.40 -13.05
CA LEU A 35 1.05 3.20 -11.66
C LEU A 35 0.01 2.07 -11.54
N GLY A 36 0.23 1.18 -10.56
CA GLY A 36 -0.65 0.08 -10.25
C GLY A 36 0.01 -0.92 -9.30
N ALA A 37 -0.73 -1.85 -8.75
CA ALA A 37 -0.21 -2.76 -7.74
C ALA A 37 0.96 -3.62 -8.27
N VAL A 38 0.84 -4.14 -9.48
CA VAL A 38 1.91 -4.95 -10.12
C VAL A 38 3.13 -4.11 -10.49
N PRO A 39 3.00 -2.95 -11.15
CA PRO A 39 4.14 -2.06 -11.41
C PRO A 39 4.85 -1.56 -10.14
N ILE A 40 4.09 -1.16 -9.10
CA ILE A 40 4.67 -0.73 -7.82
C ILE A 40 5.46 -1.89 -7.18
N PHE A 41 4.89 -3.10 -7.19
CA PHE A 41 5.58 -4.30 -6.70
C PHE A 41 6.91 -4.52 -7.42
N GLU A 42 6.89 -4.51 -8.77
CA GLU A 42 8.10 -4.74 -9.55
C GLU A 42 9.14 -3.65 -9.35
N TYR A 43 8.71 -2.37 -9.25
CA TYR A 43 9.61 -1.27 -8.95
C TYR A 43 10.31 -1.47 -7.59
N LEU A 44 9.55 -1.74 -6.54
CA LEU A 44 10.09 -1.96 -5.19
C LEU A 44 10.98 -3.21 -5.12
N ARG A 45 10.60 -4.29 -5.80
CA ARG A 45 11.41 -5.51 -5.89
C ARG A 45 12.78 -5.24 -6.49
N ARG A 46 12.84 -4.42 -7.56
CA ARG A 46 14.11 -4.04 -8.21
C ARG A 46 15.01 -3.20 -7.31
N GLN A 47 14.45 -2.42 -6.39
CA GLN A 47 15.24 -1.68 -5.40
C GLN A 47 15.97 -2.62 -4.42
N ASN A 48 15.58 -3.90 -4.37
CA ASN A 48 16.21 -4.95 -3.58
C ASN A 48 16.56 -4.51 -2.14
N MET A 49 15.60 -3.88 -1.48
CA MET A 49 15.76 -3.42 -0.11
C MET A 49 15.93 -4.62 0.82
N ALA A 50 17.14 -4.79 1.36
CA ALA A 50 17.50 -5.94 2.19
C ALA A 50 16.51 -6.11 3.36
N GLY A 51 16.01 -7.33 3.53
CA GLY A 51 15.10 -7.71 4.61
C GLY A 51 13.63 -7.33 4.39
N ILE A 52 13.26 -6.59 3.33
CA ILE A 52 11.86 -6.24 3.07
C ILE A 52 11.21 -7.28 2.16
N ARG A 53 10.22 -7.99 2.69
CA ARG A 53 9.38 -8.93 1.92
C ARG A 53 8.12 -8.22 1.43
N LEU A 54 7.90 -8.29 0.11
CA LEU A 54 6.79 -7.64 -0.56
C LEU A 54 5.63 -8.62 -0.77
N GLY A 55 4.41 -8.09 -0.85
CA GLY A 55 3.25 -8.85 -1.27
C GLY A 55 2.31 -7.98 -2.10
N VAL A 56 1.52 -8.62 -2.95
CA VAL A 56 0.40 -7.99 -3.66
C VAL A 56 -0.88 -8.68 -3.27
N LEU A 57 -1.89 -7.92 -2.92
CA LEU A 57 -3.23 -8.42 -2.68
C LEU A 57 -4.26 -7.61 -3.47
N SER A 58 -4.92 -8.29 -4.38
CA SER A 58 -6.04 -7.74 -5.13
C SER A 58 -7.08 -8.82 -5.40
N GLY A 59 -8.24 -8.44 -5.94
CA GLY A 59 -9.27 -9.42 -6.29
C GLY A 59 -8.86 -10.46 -7.34
N THR A 60 -7.81 -10.20 -8.12
CA THR A 60 -7.41 -11.08 -9.25
C THR A 60 -5.93 -11.45 -9.26
N VAL A 61 -5.10 -10.79 -8.47
CA VAL A 61 -3.65 -11.01 -8.40
C VAL A 61 -3.22 -11.04 -6.95
N ILE A 62 -2.53 -12.13 -6.59
CA ILE A 62 -1.89 -12.27 -5.28
C ILE A 62 -0.45 -12.69 -5.54
N ILE A 63 0.49 -11.96 -4.98
CA ILE A 63 1.92 -12.27 -5.06
C ILE A 63 2.45 -12.31 -3.64
N VAL A 64 3.20 -13.36 -3.33
CA VAL A 64 3.83 -13.54 -2.02
C VAL A 64 5.27 -14.03 -2.19
N PRO A 65 6.13 -13.88 -1.16
CA PRO A 65 7.47 -14.47 -1.18
C PRO A 65 7.41 -16.00 -1.31
N MET A 66 8.33 -16.61 -2.05
CA MET A 66 8.42 -18.08 -2.14
C MET A 66 8.74 -18.75 -0.81
N GLU A 67 9.37 -18.03 0.10
CA GLU A 67 9.70 -18.48 1.46
C GLU A 67 8.48 -18.94 2.26
N VAL A 68 7.29 -18.46 1.94
CA VAL A 68 6.05 -18.86 2.62
C VAL A 68 5.50 -20.22 2.18
N GLU A 69 6.08 -20.83 1.14
CA GLU A 69 5.58 -22.09 0.54
C GLU A 69 5.40 -23.19 1.59
N ALA A 70 6.35 -23.34 2.50
CA ALA A 70 6.29 -24.36 3.54
C ALA A 70 5.16 -24.16 4.56
N LYS A 71 4.72 -22.91 4.78
CA LYS A 71 3.65 -22.55 5.72
C LYS A 71 2.26 -22.57 5.10
N LEU A 72 2.18 -22.46 3.77
CA LEU A 72 0.91 -22.35 3.05
C LEU A 72 -0.05 -23.53 3.28
N PRO A 73 0.37 -24.81 3.30
CA PRO A 73 -0.56 -25.91 3.46
C PRO A 73 -1.34 -25.85 4.78
N GLU A 74 -0.65 -25.55 5.88
CA GLU A 74 -1.28 -25.42 7.20
C GLU A 74 -2.22 -24.22 7.24
N LEU A 75 -1.75 -23.08 6.74
CA LEU A 75 -2.53 -21.85 6.72
C LEU A 75 -3.79 -21.97 5.84
N LEU A 76 -3.67 -22.57 4.66
CA LEU A 76 -4.80 -22.81 3.77
C LEU A 76 -5.84 -23.76 4.41
N ALA A 77 -5.37 -24.80 5.11
CA ALA A 77 -6.24 -25.73 5.83
C ALA A 77 -6.99 -25.04 6.97
N GLN A 78 -6.34 -24.15 7.71
CA GLN A 78 -6.95 -23.36 8.79
C GLN A 78 -8.13 -22.53 8.28
N TYR A 79 -8.04 -21.98 7.08
CA TYR A 79 -9.11 -21.19 6.47
C TYR A 79 -10.03 -21.99 5.55
N GLY A 80 -9.91 -23.34 5.54
CA GLY A 80 -10.78 -24.23 4.77
C GLY A 80 -10.71 -24.03 3.26
N CYS A 81 -9.52 -23.69 2.75
CA CYS A 81 -9.26 -23.48 1.33
C CYS A 81 -8.05 -24.29 0.87
N SER A 82 -7.82 -24.32 -0.44
CA SER A 82 -6.65 -24.92 -1.07
C SER A 82 -6.02 -23.95 -2.06
N GLY A 83 -4.76 -24.12 -2.37
CA GLY A 83 -4.09 -23.23 -3.30
C GLY A 83 -2.75 -23.77 -3.78
N THR A 84 -2.21 -23.10 -4.78
CA THR A 84 -0.88 -23.36 -5.35
C THR A 84 -0.10 -22.07 -5.45
N LEU A 85 1.19 -22.14 -5.18
CA LEU A 85 2.13 -21.05 -5.37
C LEU A 85 2.95 -21.31 -6.63
N ASN A 86 2.79 -20.47 -7.63
CA ASN A 86 3.46 -20.59 -8.92
C ASN A 86 4.60 -19.57 -8.99
N PRO A 87 5.86 -19.99 -9.15
CA PRO A 87 6.99 -19.06 -9.20
C PRO A 87 6.86 -18.03 -10.34
N LEU A 88 7.27 -16.79 -10.05
CA LEU A 88 7.39 -15.72 -11.03
C LEU A 88 8.85 -15.60 -11.47
N GLY A 89 9.29 -16.52 -12.36
CA GLY A 89 10.69 -16.63 -12.77
C GLY A 89 11.62 -16.81 -11.56
N ASP A 90 12.83 -16.26 -11.65
CA ASP A 90 13.85 -16.31 -10.58
C ASP A 90 13.78 -15.10 -9.64
N THR A 91 12.59 -14.61 -9.36
CA THR A 91 12.40 -13.37 -8.59
C THR A 91 12.38 -13.57 -7.07
N GLY A 92 12.28 -14.81 -6.60
CA GLY A 92 12.03 -15.13 -5.19
C GLY A 92 10.57 -14.94 -4.76
N TYR A 93 9.66 -14.64 -5.70
CA TYR A 93 8.23 -14.45 -5.47
C TYR A 93 7.39 -15.39 -6.32
N GLY A 94 6.18 -15.68 -5.86
CA GLY A 94 5.23 -16.51 -6.58
C GLY A 94 3.84 -15.91 -6.62
N GLN A 95 3.09 -16.26 -7.66
CA GLN A 95 1.66 -15.97 -7.74
C GLN A 95 0.89 -17.05 -6.96
N LEU A 96 0.17 -16.61 -5.93
CA LEU A 96 -0.66 -17.49 -5.12
C LEU A 96 -2.06 -17.61 -5.74
N MET A 97 -2.43 -18.83 -6.09
CA MET A 97 -3.76 -19.16 -6.63
C MET A 97 -4.55 -19.91 -5.57
N ILE A 98 -5.56 -19.29 -4.98
CA ILE A 98 -6.40 -19.89 -3.94
C ILE A 98 -7.73 -20.30 -4.54
N LYS A 99 -8.15 -21.54 -4.27
CA LYS A 99 -9.48 -22.06 -4.56
C LYS A 99 -10.34 -21.95 -3.30
N GLY A 100 -11.38 -21.11 -3.36
CA GLY A 100 -12.24 -20.85 -2.21
C GLY A 100 -13.00 -19.55 -2.36
N LYS A 101 -13.60 -19.09 -1.26
CA LYS A 101 -14.25 -17.79 -1.22
C LYS A 101 -13.21 -16.68 -1.17
N SER A 102 -13.50 -15.53 -1.76
CA SER A 102 -12.61 -14.37 -1.74
C SER A 102 -12.23 -13.92 -0.32
N THR A 103 -13.13 -14.09 0.65
CA THR A 103 -12.89 -13.80 2.07
C THR A 103 -11.78 -14.66 2.66
N HIS A 104 -11.70 -15.95 2.28
CA HIS A 104 -10.62 -16.85 2.73
C HIS A 104 -9.27 -16.44 2.15
N THR A 105 -9.26 -16.04 0.89
CA THR A 105 -8.07 -15.52 0.21
C THR A 105 -7.50 -14.31 0.94
N VAL A 106 -8.36 -13.35 1.25
CA VAL A 106 -7.97 -12.14 2.00
C VAL A 106 -7.45 -12.52 3.38
N ALA A 107 -8.11 -13.43 4.10
CA ALA A 107 -7.72 -13.87 5.42
C ALA A 107 -6.32 -14.52 5.43
N VAL A 108 -6.02 -15.42 4.48
CA VAL A 108 -4.71 -16.07 4.34
C VAL A 108 -3.59 -15.03 4.14
N VAL A 109 -3.77 -14.09 3.21
CA VAL A 109 -2.74 -13.08 2.94
C VAL A 109 -2.59 -12.10 4.11
N THR A 110 -3.70 -11.75 4.76
CA THR A 110 -3.68 -10.90 5.96
C THR A 110 -2.92 -11.57 7.10
N GLU A 111 -3.06 -12.87 7.27
CA GLU A 111 -2.34 -13.63 8.28
C GLU A 111 -0.84 -13.68 8.00
N LEU A 112 -0.42 -13.93 6.74
CA LEU A 112 0.98 -13.83 6.34
C LEU A 112 1.56 -12.44 6.61
N PHE A 113 0.77 -11.40 6.36
CA PHE A 113 1.17 -10.03 6.64
C PHE A 113 1.28 -9.75 8.16
N ARG A 114 0.33 -10.23 8.97
CA ARG A 114 0.37 -10.12 10.43
C ARG A 114 1.59 -10.81 11.02
N GLN A 115 1.89 -12.03 10.56
CA GLN A 115 3.04 -12.81 11.01
C GLN A 115 4.40 -12.24 10.56
N GLY A 116 4.43 -11.21 9.71
CA GLY A 116 5.65 -10.62 9.19
C GLY A 116 6.29 -11.38 8.03
N GLU A 117 5.59 -12.36 7.47
CA GLU A 117 6.05 -13.00 6.23
C GLU A 117 5.99 -12.05 5.02
N ILE A 118 5.19 -11.01 5.15
CA ILE A 118 5.10 -9.86 4.26
C ILE A 118 5.29 -8.61 5.10
N HIS A 119 6.23 -7.73 4.75
CA HIS A 119 6.44 -6.45 5.42
C HIS A 119 5.68 -5.31 4.72
N THR A 120 5.61 -5.38 3.38
CA THR A 120 4.94 -4.38 2.56
C THR A 120 3.88 -5.07 1.70
N LEU A 121 2.62 -4.76 1.95
CA LEU A 121 1.48 -5.25 1.18
C LEU A 121 0.99 -4.16 0.25
N ILE A 122 0.97 -4.46 -1.05
CA ILE A 122 0.52 -3.53 -2.10
C ILE A 122 -0.85 -4.00 -2.56
N GLY A 123 -1.82 -3.09 -2.54
CA GLY A 123 -3.18 -3.41 -2.93
C GLY A 123 -3.94 -2.24 -3.54
N THR A 124 -5.16 -2.53 -3.95
CA THR A 124 -6.05 -1.50 -4.47
C THR A 124 -7.05 -1.05 -3.41
N LYS A 125 -7.61 0.14 -3.59
CA LYS A 125 -8.66 0.66 -2.69
C LYS A 125 -9.86 -0.28 -2.54
N SER A 126 -10.09 -1.20 -3.49
CA SER A 126 -11.13 -2.24 -3.39
C SER A 126 -10.91 -3.24 -2.25
N LEU A 127 -9.67 -3.38 -1.75
CA LEU A 127 -9.37 -4.13 -0.51
C LEU A 127 -10.01 -3.52 0.73
N LEU A 128 -10.37 -2.24 0.65
CA LEU A 128 -11.07 -1.55 1.74
C LEU A 128 -12.54 -1.92 1.85
N GLY A 129 -13.00 -2.83 0.98
CA GLY A 129 -14.35 -3.37 1.01
C GLY A 129 -14.75 -3.89 2.39
N GLU A 130 -16.04 -4.10 2.59
CA GLU A 130 -16.62 -4.54 3.85
C GLU A 130 -15.92 -5.79 4.39
N GLY A 131 -15.49 -5.72 5.65
CA GLY A 131 -15.00 -6.86 6.40
C GLY A 131 -13.48 -7.09 6.40
N TRP A 132 -12.66 -6.36 5.62
CA TRP A 132 -11.22 -6.50 5.77
C TRP A 132 -10.71 -5.75 7.00
N ASP A 133 -10.06 -6.48 7.88
CA ASP A 133 -9.47 -5.95 9.09
C ASP A 133 -8.02 -6.43 9.24
N ALA A 134 -7.10 -5.48 9.44
CA ALA A 134 -5.68 -5.74 9.64
C ALA A 134 -5.12 -4.71 10.65
N PRO A 135 -5.38 -4.89 11.95
CA PRO A 135 -4.93 -3.96 12.99
C PRO A 135 -3.41 -3.82 13.07
N CYS A 136 -2.67 -4.81 12.57
CA CYS A 136 -1.22 -4.81 12.53
C CYS A 136 -0.61 -3.71 11.63
N ILE A 137 -1.39 -3.09 10.74
CA ILE A 137 -0.90 -2.01 9.88
C ILE A 137 -0.39 -0.85 10.73
N ASN A 138 0.90 -0.51 10.58
CA ASN A 138 1.54 0.60 11.28
C ASN A 138 2.06 1.68 10.32
N SER A 139 2.02 1.42 9.03
CA SER A 139 2.41 2.38 8.00
C SER A 139 1.48 2.28 6.79
N LEU A 140 1.08 3.41 6.24
CA LEU A 140 0.18 3.50 5.10
C LEU A 140 0.70 4.51 4.09
N ILE A 141 0.82 4.10 2.83
CA ILE A 141 1.08 4.99 1.71
C ILE A 141 -0.17 5.05 0.84
N LEU A 142 -0.71 6.25 0.65
CA LEU A 142 -1.83 6.53 -0.24
C LEU A 142 -1.29 6.98 -1.60
N ALA A 143 -1.09 6.01 -2.50
CA ALA A 143 -0.70 6.20 -3.89
C ALA A 143 -1.94 6.16 -4.80
N THR A 144 -3.00 6.88 -4.44
CA THR A 144 -4.31 6.85 -5.08
C THR A 144 -4.85 8.25 -5.28
N TYR A 145 -5.55 8.45 -6.38
CA TYR A 145 -6.23 9.69 -6.72
C TYR A 145 -7.63 9.73 -6.08
N VAL A 146 -7.67 9.97 -4.76
CA VAL A 146 -8.91 10.04 -3.99
C VAL A 146 -9.09 11.43 -3.38
N GLY A 147 -10.09 12.16 -3.86
CA GLY A 147 -10.48 13.48 -3.32
C GLY A 147 -11.56 13.41 -2.23
N SER A 148 -12.22 12.27 -2.04
CA SER A 148 -13.27 12.13 -1.04
C SER A 148 -12.70 12.04 0.38
N PHE A 149 -13.11 12.92 1.26
CA PHE A 149 -12.78 12.90 2.68
C PHE A 149 -13.18 11.57 3.35
N MET A 150 -14.40 11.10 3.09
CA MET A 150 -14.89 9.85 3.69
C MET A 150 -14.02 8.65 3.32
N LEU A 151 -13.70 8.49 2.04
CA LEU A 151 -12.86 7.39 1.58
C LEU A 151 -11.43 7.52 2.08
N SER A 152 -10.88 8.74 2.10
CA SER A 152 -9.57 9.03 2.67
C SER A 152 -9.51 8.66 4.16
N ASN A 153 -10.54 8.99 4.93
CA ASN A 153 -10.64 8.61 6.35
C ASN A 153 -10.77 7.10 6.55
N GLN A 154 -11.54 6.42 5.72
CA GLN A 154 -11.64 4.95 5.78
C GLN A 154 -10.28 4.30 5.56
N MET A 155 -9.51 4.79 4.59
CA MET A 155 -8.14 4.30 4.32
C MET A 155 -7.22 4.57 5.51
N ARG A 156 -7.17 5.80 6.00
CA ARG A 156 -6.37 6.20 7.18
C ARG A 156 -6.74 5.42 8.43
N GLY A 157 -8.05 5.21 8.63
CA GLY A 157 -8.59 4.44 9.73
C GLY A 157 -8.03 3.02 9.86
N ARG A 158 -7.46 2.47 8.79
CA ARG A 158 -6.80 1.15 8.84
C ARG A 158 -5.46 1.21 9.59
N ALA A 159 -4.66 2.25 9.34
CA ALA A 159 -3.35 2.41 9.98
C ALA A 159 -3.43 2.86 11.45
N ILE A 160 -4.48 3.63 11.80
CA ILE A 160 -4.62 4.16 13.17
C ILE A 160 -5.40 3.24 14.12
N ARG A 161 -5.85 2.06 13.67
CA ARG A 161 -6.50 1.08 14.55
C ARG A 161 -5.54 0.63 15.63
N THR A 162 -6.07 0.50 16.84
CA THR A 162 -5.33 -0.12 17.94
C THR A 162 -5.16 -1.61 17.66
N ASP A 163 -3.97 -2.12 17.95
CA ASP A 163 -3.65 -3.53 17.91
C ASP A 163 -3.50 -4.04 19.35
N ARG A 164 -4.23 -5.09 19.71
CA ARG A 164 -4.16 -5.68 21.05
C ARG A 164 -2.83 -6.37 21.31
N GLU A 165 -2.18 -6.86 20.26
CA GLU A 165 -0.87 -7.52 20.35
C GLU A 165 0.27 -6.49 20.37
N GLN A 166 0.02 -5.25 19.93
CA GLN A 166 0.98 -4.14 19.88
C GLN A 166 0.35 -2.85 20.40
N PRO A 167 0.15 -2.70 21.72
CA PRO A 167 -0.56 -1.56 22.31
C PRO A 167 0.14 -0.21 22.05
N ASP A 168 1.46 -0.22 21.93
CA ASP A 168 2.29 0.98 21.66
C ASP A 168 2.49 1.27 20.17
N LYS A 169 1.73 0.58 19.30
CA LYS A 169 1.79 0.78 17.86
C LYS A 169 1.49 2.23 17.49
N THR A 170 2.35 2.83 16.68
CA THR A 170 2.11 4.13 16.04
C THR A 170 1.67 3.95 14.59
N GLY A 171 0.82 4.84 14.08
CA GLY A 171 0.34 4.81 12.71
C GLY A 171 0.97 5.92 11.87
N ASN A 172 1.80 5.57 10.90
CA ASN A 172 2.39 6.52 9.96
C ASN A 172 1.59 6.55 8.65
N ILE A 173 1.16 7.73 8.21
CA ILE A 173 0.33 7.88 7.03
C ILE A 173 0.99 8.87 6.07
N TRP A 174 1.26 8.40 4.85
CA TRP A 174 1.91 9.15 3.79
C TRP A 174 0.94 9.37 2.65
N HIS A 175 0.68 10.63 2.32
CA HIS A 175 -0.06 11.02 1.14
C HIS A 175 0.93 11.36 0.03
N LEU A 176 0.85 10.66 -1.10
CA LEU A 176 1.65 11.00 -2.27
C LEU A 176 0.90 12.01 -3.13
N ALA A 177 1.60 13.02 -3.58
CA ALA A 177 1.15 13.95 -4.60
C ALA A 177 2.29 14.16 -5.59
N CYS A 178 1.98 14.06 -6.88
CA CYS A 178 2.93 14.33 -7.93
C CYS A 178 2.90 15.82 -8.25
N ILE A 179 4.07 16.47 -8.20
CA ILE A 179 4.20 17.89 -8.44
C ILE A 179 5.29 18.10 -9.49
N PHE A 180 4.98 18.87 -10.53
CA PHE A 180 5.98 19.28 -11.52
C PHE A 180 6.47 20.70 -11.19
N PRO A 181 7.79 20.92 -11.13
CA PRO A 181 8.34 22.26 -10.97
C PRO A 181 7.86 23.16 -12.13
N LYS A 182 7.35 24.34 -11.83
CA LYS A 182 7.01 25.34 -12.85
C LYS A 182 8.30 25.87 -13.46
N GLU A 183 8.62 25.46 -14.68
CA GLU A 183 9.63 26.18 -15.46
C GLU A 183 9.09 27.55 -15.85
N ARG A 184 9.92 28.59 -15.69
CA ARG A 184 9.54 29.97 -16.06
C ARG A 184 9.13 30.02 -17.52
N GLY A 185 7.83 30.20 -17.78
CA GLY A 185 7.27 30.42 -19.11
C GLY A 185 6.48 29.26 -19.72
N GLN A 186 6.33 28.12 -19.05
CA GLN A 186 5.42 27.06 -19.50
C GLN A 186 4.01 27.26 -18.93
N GLN A 187 2.99 27.07 -19.78
CA GLN A 187 1.60 26.97 -19.34
C GLN A 187 1.46 25.75 -18.42
N SER A 188 0.73 25.91 -17.34
CA SER A 188 0.46 24.89 -16.31
C SER A 188 0.05 23.56 -16.95
N ASN A 189 0.75 22.49 -16.57
CA ASN A 189 0.34 21.14 -16.91
C ASN A 189 -0.84 20.79 -15.97
N THR A 190 -2.06 20.83 -16.47
CA THR A 190 -3.32 20.71 -15.72
C THR A 190 -3.40 19.46 -14.84
N ASP A 191 -2.71 18.37 -15.22
CA ASP A 191 -2.75 17.11 -14.48
C ASP A 191 -1.92 17.15 -13.18
N ALA A 192 -0.83 17.91 -13.15
CA ALA A 192 0.03 18.01 -11.95
C ALA A 192 -0.51 18.98 -10.90
N GLU A 193 -1.19 20.03 -11.35
CA GLU A 193 -1.93 20.92 -10.44
C GLU A 193 -3.08 20.15 -9.78
N GLY A 194 -3.71 19.21 -10.48
CA GLY A 194 -4.80 18.39 -9.98
C GLY A 194 -4.42 17.51 -8.78
N ASP A 195 -3.21 16.95 -8.73
CA ASP A 195 -2.76 16.10 -7.61
C ASP A 195 -2.57 16.93 -6.32
N TYR A 196 -1.99 18.12 -6.43
CA TYR A 196 -1.82 19.02 -5.30
C TYR A 196 -3.16 19.57 -4.78
N GLU A 197 -4.02 20.05 -5.67
CA GLU A 197 -5.39 20.48 -5.30
C GLU A 197 -6.18 19.35 -4.64
N MET A 198 -6.01 18.11 -5.11
CA MET A 198 -6.66 16.96 -4.51
C MET A 198 -6.13 16.69 -3.09
N LEU A 199 -4.84 16.88 -2.87
CA LEU A 199 -4.22 16.79 -1.55
C LEU A 199 -4.78 17.89 -0.63
N GLU A 200 -4.88 19.13 -1.10
CA GLU A 200 -5.48 20.25 -0.34
C GLU A 200 -6.90 19.92 0.09
N ARG A 201 -7.75 19.50 -0.83
CA ARG A 201 -9.13 19.08 -0.54
C ARG A 201 -9.23 17.96 0.50
N ARG A 202 -8.30 17.00 0.47
CA ARG A 202 -8.24 15.95 1.51
C ARG A 202 -7.98 16.55 2.89
N PHE A 203 -7.12 17.55 2.97
CA PHE A 203 -6.70 18.14 4.23
C PHE A 203 -7.68 19.18 4.77
N GLU A 204 -8.54 19.79 3.95
CA GLU A 204 -9.53 20.79 4.39
C GLU A 204 -10.38 20.35 5.58
N SER A 205 -10.70 19.06 5.65
CA SER A 205 -11.54 18.49 6.71
C SER A 205 -10.74 17.89 7.87
N PHE A 206 -9.40 17.97 7.84
CA PHE A 206 -8.56 17.46 8.92
C PHE A 206 -8.13 18.58 9.86
N LEU A 207 -8.53 18.45 11.12
CA LEU A 207 -8.01 19.28 12.20
C LEU A 207 -6.69 18.72 12.72
N GLY A 208 -5.79 19.60 13.08
CA GLY A 208 -4.52 19.24 13.71
C GLY A 208 -3.78 20.45 14.24
N VAL A 209 -2.74 20.20 15.01
CA VAL A 209 -1.91 21.27 15.53
C VAL A 209 -1.18 21.97 14.38
N SER A 210 -1.17 23.29 14.38
CA SER A 210 -0.40 24.10 13.45
C SER A 210 1.10 23.87 13.66
N CYS A 211 1.89 23.86 12.58
CA CYS A 211 3.35 23.81 12.69
C CYS A 211 3.97 25.17 13.09
N ARG A 212 3.18 26.24 13.11
CA ARG A 212 3.63 27.62 13.34
C ARG A 212 3.22 28.18 14.68
N GLU A 213 2.07 27.76 15.20
CA GLU A 213 1.45 28.30 16.40
C GLU A 213 0.79 27.18 17.21
N ASP A 214 0.65 27.37 18.53
CA ASP A 214 0.01 26.40 19.43
C ASP A 214 -1.53 26.45 19.31
N VAL A 215 -2.02 26.35 18.08
CA VAL A 215 -3.46 26.38 17.76
C VAL A 215 -3.86 25.17 16.92
N ILE A 216 -5.14 24.82 16.97
CA ILE A 216 -5.72 23.78 16.11
C ILE A 216 -6.30 24.46 14.87
N GLU A 217 -5.81 24.04 13.72
CA GLU A 217 -6.23 24.55 12.41
C GLU A 217 -6.70 23.39 11.50
N SER A 218 -7.47 23.75 10.47
CA SER A 218 -7.83 22.84 9.39
C SER A 218 -7.00 23.10 8.14
N GLY A 219 -6.99 22.13 7.25
CA GLY A 219 -6.38 22.27 5.94
C GLY A 219 -4.86 22.03 5.91
N ILE A 220 -4.31 22.19 4.73
CA ILE A 220 -2.89 21.94 4.45
C ILE A 220 -2.00 23.09 4.97
N GLY A 221 -2.58 24.28 5.13
CA GLY A 221 -1.86 25.48 5.60
C GLY A 221 -1.27 25.36 7.00
N ARG A 222 -1.77 24.40 7.81
CA ARG A 222 -1.22 24.08 9.13
C ARG A 222 0.12 23.34 9.06
N LEU A 223 0.49 22.81 7.89
CA LEU A 223 1.75 22.09 7.66
C LEU A 223 2.79 23.05 7.10
N ASP A 224 4.05 22.79 7.41
CA ASP A 224 5.17 23.53 6.81
C ASP A 224 5.55 22.88 5.47
N ILE A 225 4.77 23.17 4.45
CA ILE A 225 5.04 22.68 3.10
C ILE A 225 5.79 23.78 2.34
N PRO A 226 6.96 23.49 1.78
CA PRO A 226 7.68 24.44 0.95
C PRO A 226 6.78 24.96 -0.18
N LYS A 227 6.83 26.25 -0.44
CA LYS A 227 6.16 26.83 -1.64
C LYS A 227 6.87 26.27 -2.87
N ILE A 228 6.14 25.56 -3.69
CA ILE A 228 6.60 24.92 -4.92
C ILE A 228 6.40 25.86 -6.09
#